data_2e40b915e9fa324006f9660bfe044d48
#
_entry.id   2e40b915e9fa324006f9660bfe044d48
#
_cell.length_a   1.000
_cell.length_b   1.000
_cell.length_c   1.000
_cell.angle_alpha   90.00
_cell.angle_beta   90.00
_cell.angle_gamma   90.00
#
_symmetry.space_group_name_H-M   'P 1'
#
loop_
_entity.id
_entity.type
_entity.pdbx_description
1 polymer ?
#
loop_
_entity_poly.entity_id
_entity_poly.type
_entity_poly.pdbx_seq_one_letter_code
_entity_poly.pdbx_strand_id
1 'polypeptide(L)'
;MADKAKQTEIMGTCKFCGQSTILPDPKEWEWDSADEEATLKCTCKEGQKYRSRAFDLKTAEENIDLLFAKFSDSTRDFLKVAATKVEDEVIDKAVFKLSDEVTATIKTKNSHISIERKKLEVTELETM
;
A
#
# COMPACT_ATOMS: atom_id res chain seq x y z
N MET A 1 34.54 -22.80 -11.67
CA MET A 1 34.05 -22.68 -11.73
C MET A 1 33.10 -22.66 -11.82
N ALA A 2 32.91 -22.77 -11.98
CA ALA A 2 31.94 -23.04 -12.17
C ALA A 2 30.81 -22.73 -11.60
N ASP A 3 30.74 -22.53 -10.72
CA ASP A 3 29.68 -22.29 -10.11
C ASP A 3 29.15 -21.06 -10.23
N LYS A 4 29.42 -20.40 -11.25
CA LYS A 4 28.90 -19.23 -11.50
C LYS A 4 27.50 -19.25 -11.61
N ALA A 5 26.95 -20.27 -12.05
CA ALA A 5 25.55 -20.41 -12.18
C ALA A 5 24.87 -20.38 -10.84
N LYS A 6 25.60 -20.55 -9.78
CA LYS A 6 25.05 -20.56 -8.50
C LYS A 6 25.19 -19.26 -7.84
N GLN A 7 24.90 -18.21 -8.49
CA GLN A 7 24.94 -16.94 -7.90
C GLN A 7 23.87 -16.86 -6.83
N THR A 8 24.29 -16.65 -5.62
CA THR A 8 23.36 -16.55 -4.49
C THR A 8 23.09 -15.12 -4.09
N GLU A 9 23.62 -14.18 -4.83
CA GLU A 9 23.44 -12.77 -4.53
C GLU A 9 23.16 -12.01 -5.80
N ILE A 10 22.37 -10.97 -5.67
CA ILE A 10 22.03 -10.11 -6.78
C ILE A 10 22.19 -8.67 -6.29
N MET A 11 22.66 -7.80 -7.15
CA MET A 11 22.86 -6.42 -6.78
C MET A 11 21.73 -5.54 -7.26
N GLY A 12 21.15 -4.79 -6.36
CA GLY A 12 20.13 -3.80 -6.67
C GLY A 12 20.62 -2.41 -6.37
N THR A 13 20.04 -1.42 -7.01
CA THR A 13 20.42 -0.02 -6.86
C THR A 13 19.24 0.80 -6.42
N CYS A 14 19.44 1.62 -5.38
CA CYS A 14 18.40 2.52 -4.91
C CYS A 14 18.05 3.54 -5.99
N LYS A 15 16.76 3.71 -6.24
CA LYS A 15 16.27 4.63 -7.27
C LYS A 15 16.55 6.09 -6.97
N PHE A 16 16.78 6.41 -5.72
CA PHE A 16 16.93 7.80 -5.30
C PHE A 16 18.37 8.24 -5.11
N CYS A 17 19.18 7.44 -4.46
CA CYS A 17 20.56 7.84 -4.17
C CYS A 17 21.60 7.11 -5.02
N GLY A 18 21.20 6.06 -5.75
CA GLY A 18 22.12 5.32 -6.60
C GLY A 18 23.04 4.36 -5.88
N GLN A 19 22.87 4.19 -4.58
CA GLN A 19 23.69 3.26 -3.82
C GLN A 19 23.31 1.83 -4.13
N SER A 20 24.32 0.99 -4.39
CA SER A 20 24.08 -0.41 -4.67
C SER A 20 24.06 -1.23 -3.40
N THR A 21 23.20 -2.23 -3.36
CA THR A 21 23.06 -3.11 -2.22
C THR A 21 23.05 -4.55 -2.71
N ILE A 22 23.73 -5.42 -1.99
CA ILE A 22 23.76 -6.84 -2.32
C ILE A 22 22.54 -7.49 -1.66
N LEU A 23 21.73 -8.16 -2.48
CA LEU A 23 20.52 -8.83 -2.02
C LEU A 23 20.75 -10.34 -2.06
N PRO A 24 20.39 -11.07 -1.01
CA PRO A 24 20.57 -12.51 -0.99
C PRO A 24 19.45 -13.21 -1.77
N ASP A 25 19.72 -14.44 -2.13
CA ASP A 25 18.75 -15.38 -2.72
C ASP A 25 18.04 -14.86 -3.96
N PRO A 26 18.76 -14.86 -5.10
CA PRO A 26 18.16 -14.36 -6.34
C PRO A 26 16.99 -15.17 -6.85
N LYS A 27 16.66 -16.31 -6.24
CA LYS A 27 15.51 -17.07 -6.65
C LYS A 27 14.21 -16.36 -6.32
N GLU A 28 14.23 -15.50 -5.33
CA GLU A 28 13.04 -14.77 -4.91
C GLU A 28 12.94 -13.41 -5.56
N TRP A 29 13.94 -13.05 -6.38
CA TRP A 29 13.98 -11.72 -6.97
C TRP A 29 14.06 -11.83 -8.47
N GLU A 30 13.33 -10.99 -9.14
CA GLU A 30 13.54 -10.78 -10.55
C GLU A 30 14.43 -9.56 -10.67
N TRP A 31 15.11 -9.43 -11.81
CA TRP A 31 16.01 -8.30 -12.00
C TRP A 31 15.28 -6.97 -11.84
N ASP A 32 14.00 -6.95 -12.25
CA ASP A 32 13.20 -5.74 -12.13
C ASP A 32 12.87 -5.40 -10.68
N SER A 33 12.82 -6.41 -9.82
CA SER A 33 12.50 -6.23 -8.42
C SER A 33 13.72 -5.93 -7.57
N ALA A 34 14.92 -6.18 -8.08
CA ALA A 34 16.15 -5.99 -7.32
C ALA A 34 16.34 -4.52 -6.94
N ASP A 35 16.12 -3.60 -7.88
CA ASP A 35 16.27 -2.18 -7.60
C ASP A 35 15.20 -1.69 -6.65
N GLU A 36 13.99 -2.21 -6.78
CA GLU A 36 12.90 -1.88 -5.88
C GLU A 36 13.25 -2.31 -4.46
N GLU A 37 13.74 -3.53 -4.28
CA GLU A 37 14.09 -4.03 -2.96
C GLU A 37 15.28 -3.27 -2.39
N ALA A 38 16.26 -2.93 -3.21
CA ALA A 38 17.39 -2.12 -2.76
C ALA A 38 16.92 -0.75 -2.27
N THR A 39 15.94 -0.17 -2.97
CA THR A 39 15.36 1.10 -2.57
C THR A 39 14.65 0.99 -1.22
N LEU A 40 13.90 -0.09 -1.02
CA LEU A 40 13.19 -0.31 0.24
C LEU A 40 14.14 -0.55 1.41
N LYS A 41 15.33 -1.08 1.15
CA LYS A 41 16.31 -1.34 2.19
C LYS A 41 17.31 -0.21 2.38
N CYS A 42 17.32 0.75 1.48
CA CYS A 42 18.29 1.83 1.55
C CYS A 42 18.02 2.75 2.73
N THR A 43 19.09 3.24 3.35
CA THR A 43 18.97 4.12 4.51
C THR A 43 18.95 5.58 4.13
N CYS A 44 18.99 5.92 2.83
CA CYS A 44 18.91 7.31 2.43
C CYS A 44 17.52 7.87 2.77
N LYS A 45 17.43 9.17 2.87
CA LYS A 45 16.21 9.84 3.32
C LYS A 45 15.02 9.55 2.43
N GLU A 46 15.21 9.62 1.11
CA GLU A 46 14.15 9.34 0.17
C GLU A 46 13.77 7.87 0.16
N GLY A 47 14.74 6.98 0.33
CA GLY A 47 14.48 5.54 0.42
C GLY A 47 13.65 5.21 1.64
N GLN A 48 13.94 5.85 2.78
CA GLN A 48 13.16 5.66 4.00
C GLN A 48 11.73 6.15 3.83
N LYS A 49 11.54 7.28 3.17
CA LYS A 49 10.21 7.78 2.89
C LYS A 49 9.44 6.85 1.97
N TYR A 50 10.12 6.36 0.94
CA TYR A 50 9.50 5.44 -0.01
C TYR A 50 9.03 4.18 0.68
N ARG A 51 9.87 3.62 1.56
CA ARG A 51 9.51 2.42 2.32
C ARG A 51 8.33 2.66 3.25
N SER A 52 8.33 3.80 3.92
CA SER A 52 7.25 4.16 4.82
C SER A 52 5.92 4.28 4.07
N ARG A 53 5.94 4.91 2.90
CA ARG A 53 4.74 5.06 2.07
C ARG A 53 4.26 3.72 1.54
N ALA A 54 5.20 2.86 1.12
CA ALA A 54 4.83 1.53 0.64
C ALA A 54 4.22 0.69 1.74
N PHE A 55 4.75 0.78 2.94
CA PHE A 55 4.23 0.07 4.10
C PHE A 55 2.83 0.59 4.47
N ASP A 56 2.65 1.91 4.47
CA ASP A 56 1.36 2.51 4.78
C ASP A 56 0.30 2.08 3.77
N LEU A 57 0.66 2.05 2.50
CA LEU A 57 -0.28 1.65 1.46
C LEU A 57 -0.65 0.18 1.59
N LYS A 58 0.33 -0.67 1.88
CA LYS A 58 0.07 -2.09 2.07
C LYS A 58 -0.86 -2.31 3.26
N THR A 59 -0.61 -1.61 4.36
CA THR A 59 -1.46 -1.70 5.55
C THR A 59 -2.87 -1.21 5.25
N ALA A 60 -3.00 -0.12 4.48
CA ALA A 60 -4.30 0.39 4.09
C ALA A 60 -5.05 -0.62 3.24
N GLU A 61 -4.37 -1.29 2.32
CA GLU A 61 -5.00 -2.31 1.49
C GLU A 61 -5.48 -3.49 2.32
N GLU A 62 -4.69 -3.91 3.30
CA GLU A 62 -5.08 -4.98 4.20
C GLU A 62 -6.29 -4.57 5.03
N ASN A 63 -6.33 -3.33 5.48
CA ASN A 63 -7.46 -2.82 6.24
C ASN A 63 -8.73 -2.75 5.40
N ILE A 64 -8.59 -2.41 4.12
CA ILE A 64 -9.72 -2.43 3.21
C ILE A 64 -10.27 -3.84 3.08
N ASP A 65 -9.40 -4.84 2.92
CA ASP A 65 -9.83 -6.22 2.81
C ASP A 65 -10.53 -6.70 4.07
N LEU A 66 -10.08 -6.23 5.24
CA LEU A 66 -10.70 -6.60 6.50
C LEU A 66 -12.04 -5.92 6.70
N LEU A 67 -12.08 -4.62 6.54
CA LEU A 67 -13.27 -3.83 6.84
C LEU A 67 -14.39 -4.04 5.81
N PHE A 68 -14.02 -4.33 4.58
CA PHE A 68 -14.98 -4.47 3.49
C PHE A 68 -15.00 -5.88 2.91
N ALA A 69 -14.73 -6.87 3.77
CA ALA A 69 -14.68 -8.26 3.34
C ALA A 69 -16.00 -8.76 2.72
N LYS A 70 -17.11 -8.17 3.12
CA LYS A 70 -18.41 -8.55 2.61
C LYS A 70 -18.75 -7.96 1.24
N PHE A 71 -17.93 -7.05 0.78
CA PHE A 71 -18.15 -6.40 -0.51
C PHE A 71 -17.40 -7.15 -1.60
N SER A 72 -17.75 -6.89 -2.85
CA SER A 72 -17.13 -7.57 -3.97
C SER A 72 -15.66 -7.18 -4.11
N ASP A 73 -14.90 -8.02 -4.82
CA ASP A 73 -13.49 -7.72 -5.09
C ASP A 73 -13.37 -6.41 -5.86
N SER A 74 -14.28 -6.15 -6.79
CA SER A 74 -14.26 -4.90 -7.56
C SER A 74 -14.39 -3.68 -6.66
N THR A 75 -15.26 -3.76 -5.65
CA THR A 75 -15.45 -2.66 -4.72
C THR A 75 -14.18 -2.44 -3.90
N ARG A 76 -13.60 -3.54 -3.39
CA ARG A 76 -12.37 -3.43 -2.61
C ARG A 76 -11.22 -2.91 -3.45
N ASP A 77 -11.11 -3.36 -4.71
CA ASP A 77 -10.06 -2.88 -5.61
C ASP A 77 -10.22 -1.38 -5.88
N PHE A 78 -11.45 -0.91 -6.05
CA PHE A 78 -11.71 0.51 -6.22
C PHE A 78 -11.24 1.31 -5.01
N LEU A 79 -11.52 0.80 -3.81
CA LEU A 79 -11.09 1.47 -2.58
C LEU A 79 -9.56 1.49 -2.48
N LYS A 80 -8.90 0.42 -2.92
CA LYS A 80 -7.44 0.37 -2.92
C LYS A 80 -6.84 1.40 -3.88
N VAL A 81 -7.46 1.60 -5.03
CA VAL A 81 -7.04 2.65 -5.96
C VAL A 81 -7.18 4.01 -5.31
N ALA A 82 -8.28 4.24 -4.60
CA ALA A 82 -8.49 5.51 -3.90
C ALA A 82 -7.43 5.71 -2.82
N ALA A 83 -7.06 4.65 -2.10
CA ALA A 83 -5.99 4.74 -1.10
C ALA A 83 -4.66 5.14 -1.73
N THR A 84 -4.37 4.60 -2.93
CA THR A 84 -3.16 4.98 -3.65
C THR A 84 -3.17 6.47 -4.00
N LYS A 85 -4.33 6.99 -4.42
CA LYS A 85 -4.44 8.40 -4.76
C LYS A 85 -4.27 9.31 -3.54
N VAL A 86 -4.74 8.86 -2.39
CA VAL A 86 -4.55 9.61 -1.14
C VAL A 86 -3.06 9.57 -0.74
N GLU A 87 -2.42 8.40 -0.88
CA GLU A 87 -1.00 8.27 -0.56
C GLU A 87 -0.14 9.15 -1.47
N ASP A 88 -0.52 9.24 -2.75
CA ASP A 88 0.22 10.05 -3.72
C ASP A 88 -0.12 11.54 -3.60
N GLU A 89 -0.94 11.89 -2.62
CA GLU A 89 -1.34 13.27 -2.38
C GLU A 89 -2.10 13.92 -3.54
N VAL A 90 -2.67 13.11 -4.41
CA VAL A 90 -3.51 13.60 -5.49
C VAL A 90 -4.83 14.09 -4.92
N ILE A 91 -5.30 13.40 -3.88
CA ILE A 91 -6.51 13.80 -3.15
C ILE A 91 -6.24 13.71 -1.65
N ASP A 92 -6.87 14.54 -0.86
CA ASP A 92 -6.68 14.55 0.58
C ASP A 92 -7.59 13.55 1.29
N LYS A 93 -8.74 13.32 0.71
CA LYS A 93 -9.76 12.51 1.35
C LYS A 93 -10.70 11.97 0.28
N ALA A 94 -11.12 10.74 0.43
CA ALA A 94 -12.09 10.12 -0.45
C ALA A 94 -13.21 9.54 0.39
N VAL A 95 -14.45 9.82 0.03
CA VAL A 95 -15.62 9.31 0.73
C VAL A 95 -16.53 8.65 -0.29
N PHE A 96 -16.87 7.39 -0.05
CA PHE A 96 -17.70 6.63 -0.97
C PHE A 96 -18.88 6.02 -0.24
N LYS A 97 -20.05 6.20 -0.79
CA LYS A 97 -21.24 5.57 -0.25
C LYS A 97 -21.37 4.22 -0.97
N LEU A 98 -21.09 3.15 -0.25
CA LEU A 98 -21.08 1.81 -0.83
C LEU A 98 -22.45 1.16 -0.83
N SER A 99 -23.28 1.55 0.12
CA SER A 99 -24.67 1.09 0.18
C SER A 99 -25.44 2.15 0.97
N ASP A 100 -26.72 1.94 1.15
CA ASP A 100 -27.53 2.87 1.89
C ASP A 100 -27.06 3.02 3.33
N GLU A 101 -26.41 2.02 3.85
CA GLU A 101 -25.94 2.01 5.24
C GLU A 101 -24.46 2.14 5.44
N VAL A 102 -23.65 1.92 4.42
CA VAL A 102 -22.21 1.84 4.60
C VAL A 102 -21.48 2.90 3.79
N THR A 103 -20.65 3.65 4.47
CA THR A 103 -19.79 4.66 3.86
C THR A 103 -18.34 4.33 4.14
N ALA A 104 -17.50 4.40 3.13
CA ALA A 104 -16.06 4.22 3.26
C ALA A 104 -15.39 5.58 3.20
N THR A 105 -14.49 5.86 4.11
CA THR A 105 -13.71 7.09 4.11
C THR A 105 -12.23 6.73 4.13
N ILE A 106 -11.47 7.30 3.22
CA ILE A 106 -10.04 7.10 3.13
C ILE A 106 -9.39 8.48 3.21
N LYS A 107 -8.54 8.69 4.19
CA LYS A 107 -7.92 9.98 4.40
C LYS A 107 -6.56 9.83 5.06
N THR A 108 -5.78 10.91 5.05
CA THR A 108 -4.52 10.94 5.78
C THR A 108 -4.80 11.40 7.21
N LYS A 109 -4.24 10.67 8.16
CA LYS A 109 -4.35 11.04 9.56
C LYS A 109 -3.00 10.77 10.21
N ASN A 110 -2.39 11.79 10.78
CA ASN A 110 -1.07 11.69 11.42
C ASN A 110 -0.02 11.08 10.49
N SER A 111 -0.04 11.51 9.24
CA SER A 111 0.89 11.04 8.19
C SER A 111 0.69 9.58 7.78
N HIS A 112 -0.40 8.97 8.17
CA HIS A 112 -0.76 7.61 7.79
C HIS A 112 -2.11 7.60 7.11
N ILE A 113 -2.38 6.57 6.32
CA ILE A 113 -3.67 6.43 5.65
C ILE A 113 -4.64 5.81 6.64
N SER A 114 -5.75 6.47 6.85
CA SER A 114 -6.83 5.99 7.71
C SER A 114 -7.97 5.47 6.86
N ILE A 115 -8.42 4.27 7.13
CA ILE A 115 -9.56 3.66 6.45
C ILE A 115 -10.69 3.53 7.46
N GLU A 116 -11.82 4.14 7.14
CA GLU A 116 -12.97 4.10 8.04
C GLU A 116 -14.17 3.51 7.34
N ARG A 117 -14.81 2.58 8.00
CA ARG A 117 -16.09 2.05 7.54
C ARG A 117 -17.14 2.55 8.53
N LYS A 118 -18.02 3.39 8.05
CA LYS A 118 -19.08 3.89 8.89
C LYS A 118 -20.37 3.24 8.48
N LYS A 119 -20.98 2.53 9.42
CA LYS A 119 -22.29 1.94 9.19
C LYS A 119 -23.29 2.88 9.81
N LEU A 120 -24.17 3.38 8.97
CA LEU A 120 -25.20 4.25 9.45
C LEU A 120 -26.28 3.40 10.07
N GLU A 121 -26.41 3.46 11.37
CA GLU A 121 -27.53 2.84 12.01
C GLU A 121 -28.61 3.89 12.05
N VAL A 122 -29.57 3.73 11.19
CA VAL A 122 -30.69 4.61 11.22
C VAL A 122 -31.62 4.07 12.29
N THR A 123 -31.55 4.69 13.43
CA THR A 123 -32.54 4.44 14.44
C THR A 123 -33.61 5.47 14.25
N GLU A 124 -34.06 5.59 13.04
CA GLU A 124 -35.08 6.54 12.79
C GLU A 124 -36.40 5.93 13.18
N LEU A 125 -37.01 6.53 14.13
CA LEU A 125 -38.31 6.13 14.49
C LEU A 125 -39.24 6.99 13.68
N GLU A 126 -39.69 6.43 12.59
CA GLU A 126 -40.64 7.16 11.82
C GLU A 126 -41.96 7.03 12.48
N THR A 127 -42.43 8.13 12.96
CA THR A 127 -43.75 8.16 13.41
C THR A 127 -44.56 8.61 12.27
N MET A 128 -45.41 7.85 11.92
CA MET A 128 -46.29 8.25 10.87
C MET A 128 -47.62 8.70 11.36
#